data_1fa4f013558e7f0a9b1d39d4e5b37dcb
#
_entry.id   1fa4f013558e7f0a9b1d39d4e5b37dcb
#
_cell.length_a   1.000
_cell.length_b   1.000
_cell.length_c   1.000
_cell.angle_alpha   90.00
_cell.angle_beta   90.00
_cell.angle_gamma   90.00
#
_symmetry.space_group_name_H-M   'P 1'
#
loop_
_entity.id
_entity.type
_entity.pdbx_description
1 polymer ?
#
loop_
_entity_poly.entity_id
_entity_poly.type
_entity_poly.pdbx_seq_one_letter_code
_entity_poly.pdbx_strand_id
1 'polypeptide(L)'
;MQLSNEQIRRYSRHLILPEVGLAGQKKICSTSVLCIGAGGLGSPIGMYLAAAGIRKIGIVDFDTVDFSNLQRQILHTTKDVGRSKAESARETINQLNPDVEVVIHNTRITSDNALDIIRGYDIVVDGTDNFPTRYLTNDACVLLKKPNVYGSIFRFEGQASVFAPHLGGPCYRCLYPEPPPPGMVPSCAEGGVLGVLPGIVGCIQTNEILKLALGAGTPLIGRLLLFNALDMKFREVKLRRDPKCPLCGDNPTIKELIDYEMFCGIQPESAQPQTNPDEVSVQEMKRALEDPKLNIKVIDVREPDEYEITHVKGVPLYPLSQLGNRFTELDPNQQILIHCKSGVRSLKAVNFLREQGFKYTKSVRGGILAWSDEIDSSVAKY
;
A
#
# COMPACT_ATOMS: atom_id res chain seq x y z
N MET A 1 30.34 6.51 19.53
CA MET A 1 29.86 7.84 19.14
C MET A 1 29.63 8.68 20.38
N GLN A 2 30.05 9.94 20.41
CA GLN A 2 29.76 10.89 21.49
C GLN A 2 28.70 11.86 21.00
N LEU A 3 27.65 12.11 21.79
CA LEU A 3 26.60 13.07 21.41
C LEU A 3 27.10 14.49 21.60
N SER A 4 26.80 15.40 20.70
CA SER A 4 27.05 16.84 20.85
C SER A 4 26.10 17.46 21.90
N ASN A 5 26.42 18.68 22.38
CA ASN A 5 25.53 19.41 23.26
C ASN A 5 24.14 19.68 22.66
N GLU A 6 24.08 19.92 21.36
CA GLU A 6 22.80 20.08 20.65
C GLU A 6 22.00 18.79 20.61
N GLN A 7 22.66 17.67 20.36
CA GLN A 7 22.03 16.34 20.39
C GLN A 7 21.55 15.97 21.78
N ILE A 8 22.34 16.29 22.84
CA ILE A 8 21.92 16.11 24.24
C ILE A 8 20.65 16.93 24.53
N ARG A 9 20.57 18.18 24.06
CA ARG A 9 19.37 19.00 24.22
C ARG A 9 18.19 18.45 23.44
N ARG A 10 18.39 18.04 22.17
CA ARG A 10 17.37 17.48 21.30
C ARG A 10 16.77 16.22 21.90
N TYR A 11 17.60 15.29 22.37
CA TYR A 11 17.16 13.99 22.89
C TYR A 11 16.97 13.97 24.40
N SER A 12 16.95 15.12 25.07
CA SER A 12 16.90 15.21 26.53
C SER A 12 15.78 14.42 27.17
N ARG A 13 14.59 14.33 26.50
CA ARG A 13 13.44 13.57 27.00
C ARG A 13 13.63 12.05 26.90
N HIS A 14 14.40 11.57 25.95
CA HIS A 14 14.86 10.17 25.90
C HIS A 14 15.93 9.89 26.95
N LEU A 15 16.89 10.82 27.11
CA LEU A 15 18.03 10.63 28.00
C LEU A 15 17.67 10.48 29.48
N ILE A 16 16.55 11.06 29.92
CA ILE A 16 16.06 10.95 31.30
C ILE A 16 15.22 9.68 31.55
N LEU A 17 14.86 8.91 30.51
CA LEU A 17 14.21 7.62 30.69
C LEU A 17 15.25 6.57 31.11
N PRO A 18 15.09 5.86 32.25
CA PRO A 18 16.07 4.89 32.71
C PRO A 18 16.37 3.78 31.68
N GLU A 19 15.35 3.36 30.94
CA GLU A 19 15.44 2.31 29.92
C GLU A 19 16.19 2.75 28.66
N VAL A 20 16.30 4.04 28.41
CA VAL A 20 17.01 4.63 27.27
C VAL A 20 18.38 5.16 27.74
N GLY A 21 18.39 6.22 28.54
CA GLY A 21 19.59 6.85 29.01
C GLY A 21 20.54 7.27 27.87
N LEU A 22 21.77 7.60 28.23
CA LEU A 22 22.80 7.96 27.26
C LEU A 22 23.22 6.74 26.38
N ALA A 23 23.26 5.55 26.97
CA ALA A 23 23.65 4.34 26.27
C ALA A 23 22.61 3.91 25.20
N GLY A 24 21.33 3.95 25.55
CA GLY A 24 20.25 3.65 24.61
C GLY A 24 20.15 4.69 23.49
N GLN A 25 20.29 5.99 23.81
CA GLN A 25 20.27 7.01 22.76
C GLN A 25 21.44 6.85 21.77
N LYS A 26 22.62 6.45 22.25
CA LYS A 26 23.74 6.12 21.35
C LYS A 26 23.44 4.95 20.44
N LYS A 27 22.71 3.92 20.90
CA LYS A 27 22.25 2.80 20.06
C LYS A 27 21.28 3.29 18.98
N ILE A 28 20.28 4.10 19.34
CA ILE A 28 19.36 4.72 18.38
C ILE A 28 20.15 5.51 17.34
N CYS A 29 21.06 6.38 17.78
CA CYS A 29 21.88 7.20 16.89
C CYS A 29 22.93 6.42 16.10
N SER A 30 23.09 5.12 16.28
CA SER A 30 23.96 4.24 15.47
C SER A 30 23.19 3.30 14.57
N THR A 31 21.87 3.21 14.71
CA THR A 31 20.99 2.32 13.93
C THR A 31 20.67 2.91 12.57
N SER A 32 20.59 2.04 11.56
CA SER A 32 20.13 2.36 10.21
C SER A 32 18.82 1.64 9.89
N VAL A 33 17.86 2.35 9.30
CA VAL A 33 16.51 1.84 8.99
C VAL A 33 16.19 2.06 7.51
N LEU A 34 15.70 1.04 6.83
CA LEU A 34 15.18 1.15 5.47
C LEU A 34 13.65 1.18 5.50
N CYS A 35 13.07 2.25 5.01
CA CYS A 35 11.63 2.39 4.80
C CYS A 35 11.30 1.98 3.35
N ILE A 36 10.51 0.93 3.19
CA ILE A 36 9.95 0.55 1.90
C ILE A 36 8.60 1.26 1.76
N GLY A 37 8.59 2.35 0.99
CA GLY A 37 7.46 3.27 0.81
C GLY A 37 7.53 4.50 1.71
N ALA A 38 7.30 5.67 1.10
CA ALA A 38 7.13 6.98 1.75
C ALA A 38 5.65 7.41 1.77
N GLY A 39 4.74 6.45 1.72
CA GLY A 39 3.30 6.66 1.71
C GLY A 39 2.69 6.94 3.09
N GLY A 40 1.46 6.45 3.32
CA GLY A 40 0.73 6.69 4.55
C GLY A 40 1.41 6.14 5.81
N LEU A 41 1.90 4.90 5.78
CA LEU A 41 2.67 4.29 6.88
C LEU A 41 4.07 4.91 6.99
N GLY A 42 4.76 5.09 5.85
CA GLY A 42 6.10 5.67 5.80
C GLY A 42 6.19 7.10 6.34
N SER A 43 5.09 7.86 6.24
CA SER A 43 5.05 9.26 6.70
C SER A 43 5.33 9.42 8.21
N PRO A 44 4.54 8.85 9.12
CA PRO A 44 4.84 8.95 10.55
C PRO A 44 6.13 8.24 10.92
N ILE A 45 6.47 7.13 10.24
CA ILE A 45 7.72 6.40 10.48
C ILE A 45 8.91 7.32 10.23
N GLY A 46 9.03 7.92 9.04
CA GLY A 46 10.14 8.79 8.69
C GLY A 46 10.29 9.97 9.66
N MET A 47 9.18 10.61 10.03
CA MET A 47 9.17 11.74 10.96
C MET A 47 9.64 11.34 12.36
N TYR A 48 9.08 10.28 12.93
CA TYR A 48 9.45 9.87 14.31
C TYR A 48 10.81 9.21 14.40
N LEU A 49 11.28 8.50 13.38
CA LEU A 49 12.66 8.00 13.33
C LEU A 49 13.67 9.15 13.31
N ALA A 50 13.38 10.20 12.50
CA ALA A 50 14.21 11.40 12.48
C ALA A 50 14.21 12.14 13.83
N ALA A 51 13.03 12.34 14.42
CA ALA A 51 12.89 12.97 15.74
C ALA A 51 13.62 12.19 16.83
N ALA A 52 13.60 10.85 16.79
CA ALA A 52 14.31 9.98 17.71
C ALA A 52 15.83 9.97 17.50
N GLY A 53 16.33 10.40 16.34
CA GLY A 53 17.74 10.47 16.01
C GLY A 53 18.32 9.18 15.43
N ILE A 54 17.53 8.40 14.71
CA ILE A 54 18.05 7.29 13.88
C ILE A 54 19.09 7.87 12.91
N ARG A 55 20.29 7.26 12.90
CA ARG A 55 21.43 7.81 12.16
C ARG A 55 21.20 7.89 10.67
N LYS A 56 20.70 6.79 10.08
CA LYS A 56 20.52 6.64 8.64
C LYS A 56 19.14 6.11 8.34
N ILE A 57 18.41 6.85 7.52
CA ILE A 57 17.09 6.45 7.03
C ILE A 57 17.17 6.28 5.50
N GLY A 58 17.02 5.04 5.03
CA GLY A 58 16.83 4.76 3.62
C GLY A 58 15.36 4.86 3.25
N ILE A 59 15.06 5.41 2.09
CA ILE A 59 13.70 5.52 1.56
C ILE A 59 13.68 4.91 0.16
N VAL A 60 12.90 3.85 -0.02
CA VAL A 60 12.62 3.26 -1.33
C VAL A 60 11.22 3.68 -1.74
N ASP A 61 11.12 4.57 -2.71
CA ASP A 61 9.85 5.00 -3.29
C ASP A 61 10.12 5.60 -4.68
N PHE A 62 9.34 5.23 -5.68
CA PHE A 62 9.49 5.71 -7.06
C PHE A 62 8.33 6.60 -7.52
N ASP A 63 7.30 6.74 -6.66
CA ASP A 63 6.11 7.50 -6.99
C ASP A 63 6.32 9.02 -6.87
N THR A 64 5.39 9.75 -7.46
CA THR A 64 5.21 11.18 -7.23
C THR A 64 4.09 11.44 -6.21
N VAL A 65 4.15 12.60 -5.57
CA VAL A 65 3.10 13.05 -4.63
C VAL A 65 1.86 13.42 -5.43
N ASP A 66 0.75 12.77 -5.15
CA ASP A 66 -0.57 13.11 -5.68
C ASP A 66 -1.40 13.89 -4.64
N PHE A 67 -2.27 14.78 -5.09
CA PHE A 67 -3.13 15.58 -4.21
C PHE A 67 -4.00 14.70 -3.30
N SER A 68 -4.52 13.58 -3.81
CA SER A 68 -5.32 12.60 -3.06
C SER A 68 -4.54 11.87 -1.97
N ASN A 69 -3.20 11.93 -2.01
CA ASN A 69 -2.35 11.32 -1.00
C ASN A 69 -2.28 12.15 0.30
N LEU A 70 -2.44 13.47 0.21
CA LEU A 70 -2.17 14.42 1.29
C LEU A 70 -3.06 14.21 2.53
N GLN A 71 -4.22 13.58 2.37
CA GLN A 71 -5.12 13.27 3.49
C GLN A 71 -4.54 12.22 4.48
N ARG A 72 -3.44 11.52 4.11
CA ARG A 72 -2.80 10.49 4.95
C ARG A 72 -1.28 10.44 4.88
N GLN A 73 -0.67 11.01 3.84
CA GLN A 73 0.79 11.01 3.63
C GLN A 73 1.39 12.33 4.14
N ILE A 74 1.33 12.52 5.47
CA ILE A 74 1.65 13.78 6.15
C ILE A 74 3.13 14.21 6.07
N LEU A 75 4.00 13.39 5.52
CA LEU A 75 5.39 13.71 5.21
C LEU A 75 5.49 14.71 4.03
N HIS A 76 4.44 14.75 3.20
CA HIS A 76 4.31 15.61 2.03
C HIS A 76 3.32 16.74 2.27
N THR A 77 3.45 17.81 1.52
CA THR A 77 2.59 19.00 1.59
C THR A 77 2.06 19.37 0.21
N THR A 78 1.11 20.30 0.14
CA THR A 78 0.52 20.73 -1.13
C THR A 78 1.56 21.23 -2.13
N LYS A 79 2.67 21.85 -1.67
CA LYS A 79 3.77 22.30 -2.54
C LYS A 79 4.55 21.16 -3.19
N ASP A 80 4.40 19.94 -2.68
CA ASP A 80 5.14 18.75 -3.14
C ASP A 80 4.38 17.98 -4.22
N VAL A 81 3.12 18.35 -4.54
CA VAL A 81 2.33 17.68 -5.58
C VAL A 81 3.08 17.68 -6.91
N GLY A 82 3.20 16.48 -7.51
CA GLY A 82 3.96 16.24 -8.74
C GLY A 82 5.46 16.00 -8.54
N ARG A 83 6.01 16.18 -7.32
CA ARG A 83 7.41 15.90 -7.01
C ARG A 83 7.60 14.44 -6.58
N SER A 84 8.82 13.92 -6.67
CA SER A 84 9.18 12.61 -6.12
C SER A 84 8.85 12.54 -4.62
N LYS A 85 8.15 11.46 -4.20
CA LYS A 85 7.87 11.21 -2.78
C LYS A 85 9.15 11.07 -1.97
N ALA A 86 10.15 10.36 -2.49
CA ALA A 86 11.42 10.17 -1.80
C ALA A 86 12.17 11.48 -1.58
N GLU A 87 12.18 12.40 -2.57
CA GLU A 87 12.80 13.73 -2.44
C GLU A 87 12.07 14.61 -1.44
N SER A 88 10.74 14.68 -1.52
CA SER A 88 9.91 15.42 -0.56
C SER A 88 10.10 14.90 0.87
N ALA A 89 10.15 13.58 1.04
CA ALA A 89 10.39 12.93 2.32
C ALA A 89 11.77 13.33 2.91
N ARG A 90 12.84 13.30 2.09
CA ARG A 90 14.18 13.72 2.52
C ARG A 90 14.18 15.15 3.02
N GLU A 91 13.56 16.06 2.30
CA GLU A 91 13.52 17.48 2.70
C GLU A 91 12.81 17.65 4.05
N THR A 92 11.66 17.01 4.24
CA THR A 92 10.89 17.10 5.49
C THR A 92 11.67 16.48 6.68
N ILE A 93 12.28 15.32 6.48
CA ILE A 93 13.10 14.64 7.49
C ILE A 93 14.29 15.52 7.91
N ASN A 94 15.01 16.10 6.93
CA ASN A 94 16.17 16.95 7.20
C ASN A 94 15.78 18.29 7.85
N GLN A 95 14.60 18.83 7.55
CA GLN A 95 14.06 20.00 8.26
C GLN A 95 13.73 19.68 9.72
N LEU A 96 13.27 18.46 10.00
CA LEU A 96 12.98 18.01 11.37
C LEU A 96 14.26 17.72 12.15
N ASN A 97 15.22 17.02 11.54
CA ASN A 97 16.49 16.68 12.17
C ASN A 97 17.62 16.62 11.12
N PRO A 98 18.46 17.69 11.03
CA PRO A 98 19.53 17.76 10.03
C PRO A 98 20.68 16.78 10.28
N ASP A 99 20.77 16.17 11.48
CA ASP A 99 21.80 15.18 11.82
C ASP A 99 21.52 13.80 11.20
N VAL A 100 20.34 13.59 10.63
CA VAL A 100 19.95 12.31 10.04
C VAL A 100 20.41 12.24 8.58
N GLU A 101 21.16 11.19 8.27
CA GLU A 101 21.51 10.84 6.90
C GLU A 101 20.30 10.21 6.18
N VAL A 102 19.75 10.87 5.18
CA VAL A 102 18.64 10.33 4.38
C VAL A 102 19.17 9.87 3.01
N VAL A 103 19.09 8.57 2.78
CA VAL A 103 19.49 7.93 1.50
C VAL A 103 18.25 7.60 0.70
N ILE A 104 18.18 8.16 -0.51
CA ILE A 104 17.05 7.94 -1.43
C ILE A 104 17.41 6.80 -2.39
N HIS A 105 16.50 5.85 -2.51
CA HIS A 105 16.44 4.87 -3.55
C HIS A 105 15.18 5.15 -4.40
N ASN A 106 15.32 6.06 -5.38
CA ASN A 106 14.22 6.42 -6.28
C ASN A 106 14.03 5.32 -7.34
N THR A 107 13.58 4.17 -6.89
CA THR A 107 13.37 2.98 -7.69
C THR A 107 12.26 2.10 -7.11
N ARG A 108 11.66 1.27 -7.95
CA ARG A 108 10.85 0.15 -7.46
C ARG A 108 11.79 -0.90 -6.86
N ILE A 109 11.44 -1.43 -5.70
CA ILE A 109 12.14 -2.59 -5.16
C ILE A 109 11.72 -3.84 -5.93
N THR A 110 12.70 -4.60 -6.41
CA THR A 110 12.52 -5.80 -7.24
C THR A 110 13.43 -6.91 -6.75
N SER A 111 13.25 -8.12 -7.26
CA SER A 111 14.13 -9.25 -6.95
C SER A 111 15.59 -8.99 -7.32
N ASP A 112 15.85 -8.14 -8.32
CA ASP A 112 17.20 -7.84 -8.79
C ASP A 112 17.97 -6.90 -7.84
N ASN A 113 17.26 -5.99 -7.13
CA ASN A 113 17.91 -4.93 -6.34
C ASN A 113 17.67 -5.04 -4.82
N ALA A 114 16.70 -5.83 -4.38
CA ALA A 114 16.27 -5.87 -2.99
C ALA A 114 17.39 -6.28 -2.02
N LEU A 115 18.14 -7.32 -2.34
CA LEU A 115 19.21 -7.80 -1.46
C LEU A 115 20.31 -6.75 -1.28
N ASP A 116 20.70 -6.06 -2.34
CA ASP A 116 21.76 -5.06 -2.29
C ASP A 116 21.34 -3.81 -1.51
N ILE A 117 20.09 -3.36 -1.72
CA ILE A 117 19.53 -2.22 -0.98
C ILE A 117 19.40 -2.57 0.50
N ILE A 118 18.76 -3.69 0.85
CA ILE A 118 18.45 -4.09 2.24
C ILE A 118 19.73 -4.37 3.05
N ARG A 119 20.77 -4.92 2.43
CA ARG A 119 22.03 -5.26 3.09
C ARG A 119 22.64 -4.07 3.85
N GLY A 120 22.46 -2.86 3.34
CA GLY A 120 23.01 -1.62 3.89
C GLY A 120 22.32 -1.08 5.15
N TYR A 121 21.33 -1.83 5.71
CA TYR A 121 20.53 -1.38 6.85
C TYR A 121 20.39 -2.46 7.93
N ASP A 122 20.14 -2.03 9.16
CA ASP A 122 19.99 -2.92 10.31
C ASP A 122 18.56 -3.45 10.46
N ILE A 123 17.57 -2.59 10.17
CA ILE A 123 16.15 -2.86 10.30
C ILE A 123 15.45 -2.43 9.03
N VAL A 124 14.49 -3.22 8.57
CA VAL A 124 13.61 -2.87 7.46
C VAL A 124 12.20 -2.64 8.00
N VAL A 125 11.53 -1.61 7.49
CA VAL A 125 10.13 -1.38 7.80
C VAL A 125 9.31 -1.39 6.51
N ASP A 126 8.27 -2.22 6.53
CA ASP A 126 7.34 -2.38 5.42
C ASP A 126 6.21 -1.34 5.55
N GLY A 127 6.25 -0.34 4.69
CA GLY A 127 5.23 0.70 4.53
C GLY A 127 4.39 0.53 3.26
N THR A 128 4.42 -0.66 2.64
CA THR A 128 3.78 -0.93 1.34
C THR A 128 2.31 -1.35 1.48
N ASP A 129 1.58 -1.22 0.39
CA ASP A 129 0.15 -1.53 0.29
C ASP A 129 -0.16 -2.67 -0.70
N ASN A 130 0.88 -3.34 -1.23
CA ASN A 130 0.71 -4.41 -2.21
C ASN A 130 1.40 -5.72 -1.81
N PHE A 131 0.83 -6.83 -2.20
CA PHE A 131 1.30 -8.17 -1.82
C PHE A 131 2.67 -8.53 -2.42
N PRO A 132 2.96 -8.30 -3.71
CA PRO A 132 4.26 -8.64 -4.26
C PRO A 132 5.42 -8.04 -3.49
N THR A 133 5.36 -6.75 -3.18
CA THR A 133 6.41 -6.07 -2.42
C THR A 133 6.52 -6.59 -0.98
N ARG A 134 5.41 -6.96 -0.34
CA ARG A 134 5.41 -7.56 1.00
C ARG A 134 6.14 -8.90 1.04
N TYR A 135 5.83 -9.80 0.10
CA TYR A 135 6.52 -11.08 0.00
C TYR A 135 8.00 -10.91 -0.33
N LEU A 136 8.32 -10.06 -1.29
CA LEU A 136 9.69 -9.71 -1.65
C LEU A 136 10.49 -9.19 -0.44
N THR A 137 9.96 -8.18 0.25
CA THR A 137 10.61 -7.58 1.42
C THR A 137 10.80 -8.59 2.53
N ASN A 138 9.78 -9.41 2.83
CA ASN A 138 9.89 -10.48 3.82
C ASN A 138 10.99 -11.47 3.46
N ASP A 139 10.99 -11.98 2.22
CA ASP A 139 11.91 -13.02 1.80
C ASP A 139 13.35 -12.49 1.81
N ALA A 140 13.58 -11.28 1.29
CA ALA A 140 14.88 -10.64 1.33
C ALA A 140 15.39 -10.42 2.77
N CYS A 141 14.50 -9.99 3.69
CA CYS A 141 14.83 -9.82 5.11
C CYS A 141 15.20 -11.15 5.78
N VAL A 142 14.50 -12.24 5.47
CA VAL A 142 14.82 -13.57 6.02
C VAL A 142 16.16 -14.04 5.51
N LEU A 143 16.43 -13.94 4.20
CA LEU A 143 17.71 -14.32 3.58
C LEU A 143 18.88 -13.53 4.15
N LEU A 144 18.69 -12.24 4.42
CA LEU A 144 19.73 -11.35 4.98
C LEU A 144 19.75 -11.34 6.52
N LYS A 145 18.87 -12.10 7.19
CA LYS A 145 18.72 -12.12 8.66
C LYS A 145 18.49 -10.72 9.23
N LYS A 146 17.61 -9.94 8.59
CA LYS A 146 17.18 -8.60 9.04
C LYS A 146 15.77 -8.69 9.61
N PRO A 147 15.46 -7.96 10.71
CA PRO A 147 14.09 -7.84 11.17
C PRO A 147 13.27 -7.00 10.17
N ASN A 148 12.07 -7.49 9.84
CA ASN A 148 11.09 -6.77 9.04
C ASN A 148 9.94 -6.32 9.94
N VAL A 149 9.81 -5.01 10.12
CA VAL A 149 8.73 -4.39 10.92
C VAL A 149 7.54 -4.16 10.01
N TYR A 150 6.57 -5.05 10.11
CA TYR A 150 5.38 -5.11 9.27
C TYR A 150 4.28 -4.20 9.77
N GLY A 151 3.61 -3.52 8.86
CA GLY A 151 2.35 -2.80 9.06
C GLY A 151 1.41 -3.01 7.88
N SER A 152 0.11 -3.07 8.15
CA SER A 152 -0.94 -3.12 7.13
C SER A 152 -2.17 -2.38 7.60
N ILE A 153 -2.87 -1.77 6.66
CA ILE A 153 -4.09 -1.01 6.91
C ILE A 153 -5.13 -1.34 5.85
N PHE A 154 -6.38 -1.38 6.25
CA PHE A 154 -7.51 -1.51 5.34
C PHE A 154 -8.75 -0.88 5.97
N ARG A 155 -9.37 0.12 5.32
CA ARG A 155 -10.54 0.85 5.81
C ARG A 155 -10.33 1.44 7.21
N PHE A 156 -10.78 0.73 8.25
CA PHE A 156 -10.66 1.10 9.66
C PHE A 156 -9.80 0.13 10.47
N GLU A 157 -9.22 -0.87 9.83
CA GLU A 157 -8.44 -1.90 10.49
C GLU A 157 -6.96 -1.75 10.20
N GLY A 158 -6.16 -1.91 11.25
CA GLY A 158 -4.71 -1.90 11.20
C GLY A 158 -4.10 -3.17 11.77
N GLN A 159 -2.93 -3.54 11.26
CA GLN A 159 -2.15 -4.67 11.75
C GLN A 159 -0.69 -4.26 11.88
N ALA A 160 -0.02 -4.79 12.91
CA ALA A 160 1.42 -4.64 13.07
C ALA A 160 2.05 -5.91 13.66
N SER A 161 3.27 -6.22 13.23
CA SER A 161 4.08 -7.34 13.73
C SER A 161 5.56 -7.10 13.45
N VAL A 162 6.43 -7.94 14.01
CA VAL A 162 7.85 -8.00 13.66
C VAL A 162 8.18 -9.41 13.18
N PHE A 163 8.53 -9.53 11.91
CA PHE A 163 8.97 -10.79 11.31
C PHE A 163 10.49 -10.90 11.40
N ALA A 164 10.97 -11.79 12.27
CA ALA A 164 12.39 -11.96 12.54
C ALA A 164 12.73 -13.43 12.89
N PRO A 165 12.74 -14.35 11.90
CA PRO A 165 13.02 -15.76 12.15
C PRO A 165 14.38 -16.02 12.80
N HIS A 166 15.40 -15.21 12.49
CA HIS A 166 16.72 -15.29 13.09
C HIS A 166 16.75 -14.92 14.59
N LEU A 167 15.66 -14.31 15.10
CA LEU A 167 15.42 -14.02 16.52
C LEU A 167 14.38 -14.98 17.14
N GLY A 168 14.08 -16.11 16.48
CA GLY A 168 13.15 -17.13 16.97
C GLY A 168 11.68 -16.87 16.65
N GLY A 169 11.35 -15.84 15.85
CA GLY A 169 10.00 -15.51 15.43
C GLY A 169 9.55 -16.19 14.13
N PRO A 170 8.30 -15.95 13.69
CA PRO A 170 7.82 -16.32 12.37
C PRO A 170 8.31 -15.34 11.30
N CYS A 171 8.12 -15.71 10.02
CA CYS A 171 8.16 -14.78 8.90
C CYS A 171 6.74 -14.50 8.38
N TYR A 172 6.59 -13.59 7.41
CA TYR A 172 5.30 -13.24 6.80
C TYR A 172 4.62 -14.46 6.16
N ARG A 173 5.40 -15.39 5.55
CA ARG A 173 4.86 -16.62 4.97
C ARG A 173 4.33 -17.62 6.01
N CYS A 174 4.71 -17.51 7.29
CA CYS A 174 4.09 -18.31 8.34
C CYS A 174 2.66 -17.83 8.66
N LEU A 175 2.36 -16.55 8.41
CA LEU A 175 1.04 -15.95 8.59
C LEU A 175 0.19 -16.09 7.31
N TYR A 176 0.79 -15.79 6.17
CA TYR A 176 0.17 -15.85 4.84
C TYR A 176 1.04 -16.72 3.92
N PRO A 177 0.82 -18.05 3.90
CA PRO A 177 1.61 -18.98 3.06
C PRO A 177 1.51 -18.67 1.57
N GLU A 178 0.32 -18.26 1.13
CA GLU A 178 -0.01 -17.93 -0.25
C GLU A 178 -0.69 -16.55 -0.33
N PRO A 179 -0.46 -15.79 -1.42
CA PRO A 179 -1.18 -14.55 -1.62
C PRO A 179 -2.66 -14.81 -1.91
N PRO A 180 -3.55 -13.86 -1.57
CA PRO A 180 -4.94 -13.95 -1.98
C PRO A 180 -5.02 -13.87 -3.50
N PRO A 181 -6.03 -14.52 -4.13
CA PRO A 181 -6.26 -14.41 -5.56
C PRO A 181 -6.39 -12.95 -6.00
N PRO A 182 -5.87 -12.60 -7.20
CA PRO A 182 -5.97 -11.24 -7.73
C PRO A 182 -7.40 -10.69 -7.70
N GLY A 183 -7.55 -9.45 -7.20
CA GLY A 183 -8.85 -8.78 -7.12
C GLY A 183 -9.79 -9.26 -6.01
N MET A 184 -9.34 -10.17 -5.11
CA MET A 184 -10.11 -10.55 -3.92
C MET A 184 -10.00 -9.50 -2.81
N VAL A 185 -8.84 -8.90 -2.63
CA VAL A 185 -8.62 -7.84 -1.67
C VAL A 185 -8.48 -6.51 -2.42
N PRO A 186 -9.43 -5.59 -2.26
CA PRO A 186 -9.33 -4.29 -2.91
C PRO A 186 -8.14 -3.49 -2.35
N SER A 187 -7.51 -2.70 -3.20
CA SER A 187 -6.46 -1.76 -2.79
C SER A 187 -7.02 -0.65 -1.87
N CYS A 188 -6.15 0.09 -1.19
CA CYS A 188 -6.56 1.27 -0.41
C CYS A 188 -7.21 2.34 -1.30
N ALA A 189 -6.87 2.39 -2.59
CA ALA A 189 -7.47 3.30 -3.55
C ALA A 189 -8.91 2.91 -3.93
N GLU A 190 -9.24 1.62 -3.82
CA GLU A 190 -10.59 1.10 -4.13
C GLU A 190 -11.45 0.97 -2.88
N GLY A 191 -10.86 0.50 -1.77
CA GLY A 191 -11.58 0.23 -0.52
C GLY A 191 -11.70 1.43 0.40
N GLY A 192 -10.92 2.49 0.18
CA GLY A 192 -10.79 3.62 1.08
C GLY A 192 -9.94 3.31 2.32
N VAL A 193 -9.51 4.36 3.02
CA VAL A 193 -8.78 4.25 4.28
C VAL A 193 -8.99 5.51 5.13
N LEU A 194 -9.26 5.34 6.42
CA LEU A 194 -9.32 6.46 7.35
C LEU A 194 -7.93 7.09 7.48
N GLY A 195 -7.79 8.38 7.15
CA GLY A 195 -6.49 9.06 6.99
C GLY A 195 -5.57 9.01 8.22
N VAL A 196 -6.12 8.98 9.43
CA VAL A 196 -5.34 8.86 10.67
C VAL A 196 -4.84 7.44 10.92
N LEU A 197 -5.45 6.42 10.32
CA LEU A 197 -5.12 5.02 10.57
C LEU A 197 -3.65 4.66 10.25
N PRO A 198 -3.09 5.04 9.09
CA PRO A 198 -1.66 4.83 8.84
C PRO A 198 -0.77 5.61 9.82
N GLY A 199 -1.24 6.75 10.34
CA GLY A 199 -0.55 7.47 11.41
C GLY A 199 -0.40 6.61 12.67
N ILE A 200 -1.47 5.99 13.14
CA ILE A 200 -1.47 5.14 14.33
C ILE A 200 -0.59 3.90 14.10
N VAL A 201 -0.80 3.17 13.01
CA VAL A 201 -0.04 1.95 12.71
C VAL A 201 1.44 2.24 12.47
N GLY A 202 1.78 3.31 11.74
CA GLY A 202 3.16 3.72 11.52
C GLY A 202 3.87 4.16 12.80
N CYS A 203 3.17 4.79 13.76
CA CYS A 203 3.72 5.06 15.09
C CYS A 203 3.99 3.75 15.86
N ILE A 204 3.12 2.75 15.76
CA ILE A 204 3.37 1.42 16.35
C ILE A 204 4.60 0.78 15.69
N GLN A 205 4.72 0.81 14.37
CA GLN A 205 5.91 0.31 13.66
C GLN A 205 7.18 1.04 14.13
N THR A 206 7.12 2.36 14.27
CA THR A 206 8.27 3.15 14.79
C THR A 206 8.66 2.73 16.20
N ASN A 207 7.69 2.51 17.08
CA ASN A 207 7.95 2.02 18.44
C ASN A 207 8.64 0.64 18.41
N GLU A 208 8.24 -0.26 17.52
CA GLU A 208 8.90 -1.56 17.35
C GLU A 208 10.36 -1.40 16.87
N ILE A 209 10.61 -0.48 15.93
CA ILE A 209 11.96 -0.15 15.48
C ILE A 209 12.82 0.35 16.64
N LEU A 210 12.30 1.26 17.45
CA LEU A 210 13.04 1.80 18.60
C LEU A 210 13.33 0.73 19.66
N LYS A 211 12.39 -0.19 19.94
CA LYS A 211 12.63 -1.33 20.83
C LYS A 211 13.75 -2.25 20.31
N LEU A 212 13.75 -2.55 19.02
CA LEU A 212 14.79 -3.34 18.37
C LEU A 212 16.15 -2.64 18.45
N ALA A 213 16.21 -1.33 18.16
CA ALA A 213 17.44 -0.54 18.23
C ALA A 213 18.00 -0.46 19.65
N LEU A 214 17.14 -0.28 20.64
CA LEU A 214 17.52 -0.24 22.06
C LEU A 214 17.94 -1.62 22.58
N GLY A 215 17.36 -2.69 22.07
CA GLY A 215 17.43 -4.01 22.68
C GLY A 215 16.67 -4.05 24.02
N ALA A 216 15.56 -3.29 24.13
CA ALA A 216 14.77 -3.15 25.35
C ALA A 216 13.27 -3.36 25.06
N GLY A 217 12.52 -3.72 26.11
CA GLY A 217 11.12 -4.06 25.99
C GLY A 217 10.89 -5.41 25.30
N THR A 218 9.65 -5.67 24.88
CA THR A 218 9.26 -6.91 24.19
C THR A 218 8.73 -6.56 22.80
N PRO A 219 9.54 -6.71 21.73
CA PRO A 219 9.08 -6.50 20.36
C PRO A 219 7.92 -7.44 19.99
N LEU A 220 7.14 -7.07 18.97
CA LEU A 220 6.02 -7.87 18.44
C LEU A 220 6.49 -9.13 17.66
N ILE A 221 7.63 -9.71 18.02
CA ILE A 221 8.11 -10.97 17.46
C ILE A 221 7.22 -12.11 17.95
N GLY A 222 6.63 -12.85 17.02
CA GLY A 222 5.68 -13.93 17.34
C GLY A 222 4.31 -13.45 17.82
N ARG A 223 3.99 -12.18 17.59
CA ARG A 223 2.71 -11.56 17.95
C ARG A 223 2.19 -10.70 16.80
N LEU A 224 0.90 -10.77 16.51
CA LEU A 224 0.20 -9.88 15.58
C LEU A 224 -0.70 -8.97 16.40
N LEU A 225 -0.46 -7.69 16.34
CA LEU A 225 -1.36 -6.68 16.88
C LEU A 225 -2.40 -6.32 15.83
N LEU A 226 -3.67 -6.45 16.18
CA LEU A 226 -4.82 -6.02 15.39
C LEU A 226 -5.42 -4.79 16.04
N PHE A 227 -5.74 -3.78 15.24
CA PHE A 227 -6.35 -2.53 15.69
C PHE A 227 -7.62 -2.25 14.89
N ASN A 228 -8.72 -1.99 15.57
CA ASN A 228 -9.96 -1.50 14.98
C ASN A 228 -10.16 -0.05 15.40
N ALA A 229 -10.10 0.87 14.44
CA ALA A 229 -10.16 2.31 14.70
C ALA A 229 -11.58 2.79 15.05
N LEU A 230 -12.64 2.12 14.59
CA LEU A 230 -14.01 2.50 14.94
C LEU A 230 -14.33 2.21 16.41
N ASP A 231 -13.87 1.03 16.88
CA ASP A 231 -14.13 0.59 18.25
C ASP A 231 -12.99 0.98 19.21
N MET A 232 -11.88 1.54 18.72
CA MET A 232 -10.65 1.80 19.48
C MET A 232 -10.16 0.56 20.24
N LYS A 233 -10.25 -0.61 19.60
CA LYS A 233 -9.88 -1.88 20.20
C LYS A 233 -8.56 -2.40 19.65
N PHE A 234 -7.69 -2.82 20.57
CA PHE A 234 -6.49 -3.57 20.25
C PHE A 234 -6.68 -5.04 20.65
N ARG A 235 -6.28 -5.93 19.77
CA ARG A 235 -6.27 -7.37 20.01
C ARG A 235 -4.91 -7.92 19.60
N GLU A 236 -4.33 -8.75 20.44
CA GLU A 236 -3.09 -9.46 20.15
C GLU A 236 -3.37 -10.93 19.84
N VAL A 237 -2.77 -11.42 18.76
CA VAL A 237 -2.83 -12.84 18.36
C VAL A 237 -1.42 -13.40 18.35
N LYS A 238 -1.22 -14.56 18.98
CA LYS A 238 0.06 -15.24 18.98
C LYS A 238 0.35 -15.84 17.60
N LEU A 239 1.49 -15.52 17.03
CA LEU A 239 2.00 -16.10 15.80
C LEU A 239 3.11 -17.09 16.10
N ARG A 240 3.04 -18.25 15.49
CA ARG A 240 4.08 -19.29 15.61
C ARG A 240 4.81 -19.44 14.30
N ARG A 241 6.12 -19.68 14.38
CA ARG A 241 6.90 -20.12 13.22
C ARG A 241 6.35 -21.48 12.77
N ASP A 242 6.10 -21.62 11.48
CA ASP A 242 5.72 -22.89 10.87
C ASP A 242 6.99 -23.71 10.56
N PRO A 243 7.19 -24.89 11.15
CA PRO A 243 8.30 -25.77 10.81
C PRO A 243 8.36 -26.19 9.33
N LYS A 244 7.22 -26.16 8.63
CA LYS A 244 7.08 -26.47 7.20
C LYS A 244 7.16 -25.26 6.30
N CYS A 245 7.35 -24.05 6.85
CA CYS A 245 7.44 -22.83 6.03
C CYS A 245 8.53 -22.97 4.96
N PRO A 246 8.21 -22.74 3.69
CA PRO A 246 9.18 -22.90 2.59
C PRO A 246 10.37 -21.94 2.66
N LEU A 247 10.28 -20.87 3.45
CA LEU A 247 11.34 -19.86 3.58
C LEU A 247 12.11 -19.96 4.90
N CYS A 248 11.41 -20.00 6.04
CA CYS A 248 12.04 -19.97 7.36
C CYS A 248 11.86 -21.27 8.16
N GLY A 249 11.24 -22.31 7.58
CA GLY A 249 11.02 -23.60 8.21
C GLY A 249 12.30 -24.42 8.43
N ASP A 250 12.14 -25.66 8.90
CA ASP A 250 13.28 -26.52 9.23
C ASP A 250 14.03 -27.01 7.98
N ASN A 251 13.32 -27.12 6.84
CA ASN A 251 13.88 -27.49 5.54
C ASN A 251 13.45 -26.48 4.46
N PRO A 252 14.01 -25.26 4.44
CA PRO A 252 13.59 -24.21 3.54
C PRO A 252 13.93 -24.56 2.08
N THR A 253 12.94 -24.38 1.20
CA THR A 253 13.08 -24.57 -0.26
C THR A 253 13.34 -23.26 -0.97
N ILE A 254 12.90 -22.12 -0.44
CA ILE A 254 13.17 -20.78 -0.99
C ILE A 254 14.54 -20.32 -0.47
N LYS A 255 15.53 -20.28 -1.36
CA LYS A 255 16.92 -19.89 -1.05
C LYS A 255 17.37 -18.63 -1.78
N GLU A 256 16.57 -18.16 -2.72
CA GLU A 256 16.77 -16.96 -3.52
C GLU A 256 15.44 -16.25 -3.74
N LEU A 257 15.49 -15.00 -4.20
CA LEU A 257 14.30 -14.24 -4.53
C LEU A 257 13.67 -14.78 -5.82
N ILE A 258 12.35 -14.72 -5.89
CA ILE A 258 11.54 -15.22 -7.01
C ILE A 258 10.86 -14.08 -7.77
N ASP A 259 10.11 -14.38 -8.81
CA ASP A 259 9.18 -13.43 -9.44
C ASP A 259 7.92 -13.31 -8.57
N TYR A 260 7.82 -12.20 -7.82
CA TYR A 260 6.71 -11.96 -6.89
C TYR A 260 5.45 -11.45 -7.58
N GLU A 261 5.55 -10.86 -8.76
CA GLU A 261 4.38 -10.46 -9.54
C GLU A 261 3.68 -11.72 -10.05
N MET A 262 4.42 -12.63 -10.67
CA MET A 262 3.87 -13.91 -11.11
C MET A 262 3.39 -14.76 -9.94
N PHE A 263 4.12 -14.79 -8.81
CA PHE A 263 3.70 -15.51 -7.59
C PHE A 263 2.36 -14.99 -7.05
N CYS A 264 2.11 -13.69 -7.13
CA CYS A 264 0.84 -13.08 -6.73
C CYS A 264 -0.23 -13.10 -7.85
N GLY A 265 0.03 -13.78 -8.96
CA GLY A 265 -0.93 -13.92 -10.08
C GLY A 265 -1.09 -12.65 -10.91
N ILE A 266 -0.18 -11.69 -10.80
CA ILE A 266 -0.14 -10.50 -11.63
C ILE A 266 0.63 -10.87 -12.90
N GLN A 267 -0.09 -10.90 -14.02
CA GLN A 267 0.56 -11.11 -15.32
C GLN A 267 1.32 -9.84 -15.72
N PRO A 268 2.54 -9.96 -16.31
CA PRO A 268 3.23 -8.80 -16.86
C PRO A 268 2.29 -8.09 -17.84
N GLU A 269 2.11 -6.78 -17.68
CA GLU A 269 1.52 -5.96 -18.74
C GLU A 269 2.41 -6.14 -19.98
N SER A 270 1.96 -6.95 -20.94
CA SER A 270 2.61 -6.99 -22.25
C SER A 270 2.58 -5.57 -22.80
N ALA A 271 3.75 -5.04 -23.12
CA ALA A 271 4.00 -3.65 -23.51
C ALA A 271 3.41 -3.25 -24.89
N GLN A 272 2.29 -3.83 -25.26
CA GLN A 272 1.43 -3.38 -26.36
C GLN A 272 0.05 -3.10 -25.78
N PRO A 273 -0.59 -1.97 -26.10
CA PRO A 273 -2.01 -1.78 -25.86
C PRO A 273 -2.75 -2.83 -26.69
N GLN A 274 -2.90 -4.03 -26.16
CA GLN A 274 -3.82 -5.00 -26.71
C GLN A 274 -5.19 -4.35 -26.56
N THR A 275 -5.76 -3.95 -27.68
CA THR A 275 -7.15 -3.53 -27.74
C THR A 275 -7.98 -4.74 -27.31
N ASN A 276 -8.34 -4.77 -26.03
CA ASN A 276 -9.24 -5.80 -25.54
C ASN A 276 -10.56 -5.65 -26.32
N PRO A 277 -10.99 -6.66 -27.08
CA PRO A 277 -12.21 -6.57 -27.91
C PRO A 277 -13.46 -6.29 -27.05
N ASP A 278 -13.35 -6.50 -25.74
CA ASP A 278 -14.41 -6.30 -24.76
C ASP A 278 -14.41 -4.90 -24.16
N GLU A 279 -13.53 -4.03 -24.63
CA GLU A 279 -13.41 -2.65 -24.15
C GLU A 279 -13.70 -1.62 -25.26
N VAL A 280 -14.20 -0.48 -24.82
CA VAL A 280 -14.36 0.74 -25.60
C VAL A 280 -13.73 1.92 -24.89
N SER A 281 -13.44 2.99 -25.63
CA SER A 281 -12.90 4.23 -25.07
C SER A 281 -14.00 5.09 -24.42
N VAL A 282 -13.59 6.08 -23.61
CA VAL A 282 -14.51 7.08 -23.07
C VAL A 282 -15.09 7.99 -24.17
N GLN A 283 -14.40 8.15 -25.31
CA GLN A 283 -14.90 8.88 -26.48
C GLN A 283 -16.08 8.13 -27.12
N GLU A 284 -16.03 6.79 -27.19
CA GLU A 284 -17.15 5.97 -27.68
C GLU A 284 -18.32 6.02 -26.71
N MET A 285 -18.06 6.00 -25.40
CA MET A 285 -19.09 6.22 -24.39
C MET A 285 -19.75 7.59 -24.53
N LYS A 286 -18.96 8.66 -24.78
CA LYS A 286 -19.48 10.01 -25.03
C LYS A 286 -20.42 10.01 -26.23
N ARG A 287 -20.00 9.44 -27.36
CA ARG A 287 -20.83 9.34 -28.57
C ARG A 287 -22.14 8.60 -28.29
N ALA A 288 -22.10 7.53 -27.52
CA ALA A 288 -23.30 6.78 -27.15
C ALA A 288 -24.29 7.60 -26.31
N LEU A 289 -23.80 8.50 -25.48
CA LEU A 289 -24.64 9.40 -24.65
C LEU A 289 -25.19 10.59 -25.46
N GLU A 290 -24.46 11.07 -26.48
CA GLU A 290 -24.82 12.24 -27.28
C GLU A 290 -25.72 11.88 -28.47
N ASP A 291 -25.68 10.65 -28.98
CA ASP A 291 -26.49 10.21 -30.15
C ASP A 291 -27.49 9.11 -29.78
N PRO A 292 -28.74 9.48 -29.48
CA PRO A 292 -29.79 8.50 -29.17
C PRO A 292 -30.11 7.51 -30.30
N LYS A 293 -29.73 7.83 -31.54
CA LYS A 293 -29.96 6.94 -32.70
C LYS A 293 -29.13 5.65 -32.64
N LEU A 294 -28.04 5.68 -31.91
CA LEU A 294 -27.19 4.50 -31.71
C LEU A 294 -27.86 3.41 -30.88
N ASN A 295 -28.89 3.76 -30.10
CA ASN A 295 -29.64 2.85 -29.22
C ASN A 295 -28.70 2.05 -28.27
N ILE A 296 -27.64 2.69 -27.77
CA ILE A 296 -26.68 2.12 -26.85
C ILE A 296 -27.01 2.57 -25.42
N LYS A 297 -27.15 1.62 -24.51
CA LYS A 297 -27.36 1.92 -23.09
C LYS A 297 -26.02 2.02 -22.39
N VAL A 298 -25.84 3.07 -21.61
CA VAL A 298 -24.65 3.21 -20.74
C VAL A 298 -25.09 3.01 -19.30
N ILE A 299 -24.36 2.21 -18.53
CA ILE A 299 -24.62 1.99 -17.09
C ILE A 299 -23.36 2.16 -16.25
N ASP A 300 -23.54 2.62 -15.02
CA ASP A 300 -22.51 2.72 -13.99
C ASP A 300 -22.67 1.56 -13.01
N VAL A 301 -21.59 0.77 -12.80
CA VAL A 301 -21.61 -0.38 -11.88
C VAL A 301 -20.84 -0.12 -10.58
N ARG A 302 -20.62 1.14 -10.25
CA ARG A 302 -20.07 1.53 -8.94
C ARG A 302 -21.13 1.36 -7.85
N GLU A 303 -20.69 1.51 -6.59
CA GLU A 303 -21.63 1.46 -5.47
C GLU A 303 -22.34 2.82 -5.27
N PRO A 304 -23.50 2.87 -4.57
CA PRO A 304 -24.30 4.08 -4.42
C PRO A 304 -23.55 5.27 -3.82
N ASP A 305 -22.71 5.03 -2.82
CA ASP A 305 -21.87 6.03 -2.18
C ASP A 305 -20.83 6.64 -3.14
N GLU A 306 -20.26 5.85 -4.04
CA GLU A 306 -19.37 6.35 -5.09
C GLU A 306 -20.11 7.21 -6.13
N TYR A 307 -21.32 6.79 -6.48
CA TYR A 307 -22.18 7.51 -7.43
C TYR A 307 -22.66 8.86 -6.87
N GLU A 308 -22.88 8.92 -5.55
CA GLU A 308 -23.26 10.15 -4.85
C GLU A 308 -22.11 11.17 -4.82
N ILE A 309 -20.85 10.71 -4.70
CA ILE A 309 -19.66 11.59 -4.74
C ILE A 309 -19.59 12.31 -6.09
N THR A 310 -19.69 11.56 -7.18
CA THR A 310 -19.66 12.09 -8.56
C THR A 310 -20.20 11.03 -9.51
N HIS A 311 -20.81 11.45 -10.61
CA HIS A 311 -21.29 10.54 -11.66
C HIS A 311 -21.37 11.24 -13.01
N VAL A 312 -21.39 10.46 -14.08
CA VAL A 312 -21.62 10.97 -15.43
C VAL A 312 -23.10 11.23 -15.62
N LYS A 313 -23.44 12.48 -15.99
CA LYS A 313 -24.84 12.91 -16.11
C LYS A 313 -25.62 12.02 -17.11
N GLY A 314 -26.76 11.55 -16.66
CA GLY A 314 -27.68 10.74 -17.49
C GLY A 314 -27.33 9.24 -17.53
N VAL A 315 -26.30 8.80 -16.84
CA VAL A 315 -25.93 7.38 -16.74
C VAL A 315 -26.57 6.78 -15.48
N PRO A 316 -27.47 5.78 -15.62
CA PRO A 316 -28.11 5.13 -14.49
C PRO A 316 -27.16 4.21 -13.72
N LEU A 317 -27.38 4.10 -12.42
CA LEU A 317 -26.62 3.25 -11.51
C LEU A 317 -27.20 1.83 -11.45
N TYR A 318 -26.33 0.84 -11.68
CA TYR A 318 -26.57 -0.59 -11.51
C TYR A 318 -25.45 -1.20 -10.68
N PRO A 319 -25.45 -1.04 -9.34
CA PRO A 319 -24.32 -1.46 -8.50
C PRO A 319 -23.91 -2.91 -8.77
N LEU A 320 -22.60 -3.18 -8.88
CA LEU A 320 -22.09 -4.52 -9.11
C LEU A 320 -22.57 -5.50 -8.07
N SER A 321 -22.66 -5.07 -6.80
CA SER A 321 -23.21 -5.86 -5.69
C SER A 321 -24.67 -6.26 -5.86
N GLN A 322 -25.45 -5.51 -6.66
CA GLN A 322 -26.88 -5.74 -6.91
C GLN A 322 -27.17 -6.23 -8.32
N LEU A 323 -26.16 -6.28 -9.19
CA LEU A 323 -26.34 -6.58 -10.61
C LEU A 323 -26.98 -7.96 -10.82
N GLY A 324 -26.64 -8.94 -9.98
CA GLY A 324 -27.24 -10.28 -10.00
C GLY A 324 -28.76 -10.32 -9.79
N ASN A 325 -29.33 -9.33 -9.13
CA ASN A 325 -30.77 -9.22 -8.90
C ASN A 325 -31.45 -8.26 -9.89
N ARG A 326 -30.69 -7.42 -10.60
CA ARG A 326 -31.22 -6.35 -11.43
C ARG A 326 -30.94 -6.49 -12.92
N PHE A 327 -30.15 -7.49 -13.33
CA PHE A 327 -29.82 -7.67 -14.75
C PHE A 327 -31.06 -7.90 -15.64
N THR A 328 -32.17 -8.41 -15.08
CA THR A 328 -33.45 -8.60 -15.80
C THR A 328 -34.15 -7.29 -16.17
N GLU A 329 -33.72 -6.15 -15.62
CA GLU A 329 -34.19 -4.80 -16.00
C GLU A 329 -33.52 -4.33 -17.31
N LEU A 330 -32.50 -5.05 -17.80
CA LEU A 330 -31.74 -4.73 -19.00
C LEU A 330 -32.22 -5.57 -20.17
N ASP A 331 -32.17 -5.02 -21.39
CA ASP A 331 -32.50 -5.76 -22.62
C ASP A 331 -31.25 -6.53 -23.12
N PRO A 332 -31.28 -7.87 -23.18
CA PRO A 332 -30.14 -8.69 -23.61
C PRO A 332 -29.76 -8.48 -25.07
N ASN A 333 -30.64 -7.90 -25.90
CA ASN A 333 -30.40 -7.61 -27.31
C ASN A 333 -29.90 -6.18 -27.56
N GLN A 334 -29.91 -5.31 -26.54
CA GLN A 334 -29.38 -3.95 -26.63
C GLN A 334 -27.89 -3.94 -26.44
N GLN A 335 -27.18 -3.06 -27.13
CA GLN A 335 -25.77 -2.80 -26.83
C GLN A 335 -25.67 -2.04 -25.53
N ILE A 336 -24.82 -2.54 -24.60
CA ILE A 336 -24.63 -1.94 -23.28
C ILE A 336 -23.15 -1.63 -23.07
N LEU A 337 -22.84 -0.36 -22.79
CA LEU A 337 -21.53 0.07 -22.32
C LEU A 337 -21.57 0.19 -20.81
N ILE A 338 -20.59 -0.40 -20.17
CA ILE A 338 -20.52 -0.51 -18.72
C ILE A 338 -19.28 0.21 -18.23
N HIS A 339 -19.44 1.18 -17.35
CA HIS A 339 -18.29 1.82 -16.73
C HIS A 339 -18.28 1.64 -15.21
N CYS A 340 -17.10 1.80 -14.62
CA CYS A 340 -16.90 1.86 -13.17
C CYS A 340 -15.87 2.95 -12.86
N LYS A 341 -15.10 2.82 -11.78
CA LYS A 341 -14.03 3.78 -11.44
C LYS A 341 -12.89 3.72 -12.46
N SER A 342 -12.30 2.54 -12.71
CA SER A 342 -11.05 2.35 -13.47
C SER A 342 -11.12 1.36 -14.63
N GLY A 343 -12.28 0.67 -14.85
CA GLY A 343 -12.44 -0.37 -15.85
C GLY A 343 -12.48 -1.81 -15.30
N VAL A 344 -11.94 -2.06 -14.13
CA VAL A 344 -11.82 -3.42 -13.55
C VAL A 344 -13.19 -4.04 -13.21
N ARG A 345 -14.04 -3.33 -12.48
CA ARG A 345 -15.38 -3.82 -12.09
C ARG A 345 -16.32 -3.92 -13.29
N SER A 346 -16.19 -3.02 -14.25
CA SER A 346 -17.00 -3.07 -15.48
C SER A 346 -16.66 -4.28 -16.35
N LEU A 347 -15.42 -4.73 -16.43
CA LEU A 347 -15.07 -6.01 -17.07
C LEU A 347 -15.69 -7.21 -16.36
N LYS A 348 -15.71 -7.23 -15.02
CA LYS A 348 -16.43 -8.29 -14.26
C LYS A 348 -17.93 -8.28 -14.57
N ALA A 349 -18.54 -7.09 -14.68
CA ALA A 349 -19.95 -6.95 -15.04
C ALA A 349 -20.24 -7.41 -16.49
N VAL A 350 -19.34 -7.12 -17.44
CA VAL A 350 -19.41 -7.62 -18.82
C VAL A 350 -19.45 -9.15 -18.83
N ASN A 351 -18.51 -9.80 -18.14
CA ASN A 351 -18.45 -11.26 -18.09
C ASN A 351 -19.70 -11.86 -17.45
N PHE A 352 -20.14 -11.31 -16.31
CA PHE A 352 -21.38 -11.73 -15.67
C PHE A 352 -22.59 -11.63 -16.60
N LEU A 353 -22.80 -10.48 -17.26
CA LEU A 353 -23.94 -10.29 -18.16
C LEU A 353 -23.88 -11.22 -19.37
N ARG A 354 -22.70 -11.52 -19.91
CA ARG A 354 -22.54 -12.50 -20.99
C ARG A 354 -22.95 -13.91 -20.58
N GLU A 355 -22.61 -14.32 -19.37
CA GLU A 355 -23.07 -15.60 -18.79
C GLU A 355 -24.60 -15.65 -18.67
N GLN A 356 -25.24 -14.48 -18.50
CA GLN A 356 -26.70 -14.34 -18.49
C GLN A 356 -27.32 -14.16 -19.87
N GLY A 357 -26.54 -14.29 -20.97
CA GLY A 357 -27.03 -14.26 -22.35
C GLY A 357 -26.98 -12.90 -23.06
N PHE A 358 -26.40 -11.89 -22.46
CA PHE A 358 -26.20 -10.57 -23.09
C PHE A 358 -25.05 -10.64 -24.10
N LYS A 359 -25.32 -10.41 -25.38
CA LYS A 359 -24.33 -10.58 -26.45
C LYS A 359 -23.49 -9.33 -26.73
N TYR A 360 -24.02 -8.15 -26.44
CA TYR A 360 -23.49 -6.86 -26.89
C TYR A 360 -23.08 -5.99 -25.72
N THR A 361 -22.29 -6.54 -24.78
CA THR A 361 -21.79 -5.82 -23.63
C THR A 361 -20.31 -5.50 -23.79
N LYS A 362 -19.91 -4.25 -23.45
CA LYS A 362 -18.51 -3.82 -23.46
C LYS A 362 -18.19 -2.97 -22.23
N SER A 363 -16.97 -3.09 -21.75
CA SER A 363 -16.43 -2.26 -20.66
C SER A 363 -15.88 -0.96 -21.19
N VAL A 364 -16.07 0.15 -20.46
CA VAL A 364 -15.42 1.43 -20.76
C VAL A 364 -14.06 1.44 -20.08
N ARG A 365 -12.99 1.41 -20.89
CA ARG A 365 -11.61 1.43 -20.41
C ARG A 365 -11.33 2.70 -19.63
N GLY A 366 -10.66 2.55 -18.46
CA GLY A 366 -10.32 3.67 -17.58
C GLY A 366 -11.50 4.26 -16.81
N GLY A 367 -12.74 3.88 -17.13
CA GLY A 367 -13.95 4.24 -16.38
C GLY A 367 -14.15 5.74 -16.20
N ILE A 368 -14.67 6.14 -15.02
CA ILE A 368 -14.96 7.55 -14.73
C ILE A 368 -13.67 8.38 -14.56
N LEU A 369 -12.55 7.76 -14.22
CA LEU A 369 -11.26 8.47 -14.13
C LEU A 369 -10.82 8.95 -15.51
N ALA A 370 -10.85 8.07 -16.52
CA ALA A 370 -10.55 8.46 -17.90
C ALA A 370 -11.59 9.45 -18.45
N TRP A 371 -12.87 9.31 -18.08
CA TRP A 371 -13.88 10.30 -18.42
C TRP A 371 -13.54 11.70 -17.89
N SER A 372 -13.13 11.79 -16.63
CA SER A 372 -12.69 13.04 -16.01
C SER A 372 -11.47 13.64 -16.71
N ASP A 373 -10.51 12.79 -17.12
CA ASP A 373 -9.29 13.26 -17.78
C ASP A 373 -9.50 13.73 -19.21
N GLU A 374 -10.35 13.03 -19.98
CA GLU A 374 -10.37 13.15 -21.44
C GLU A 374 -11.64 13.82 -21.96
N ILE A 375 -12.72 13.82 -21.16
CA ILE A 375 -14.04 14.28 -21.62
C ILE A 375 -14.56 15.45 -20.81
N ASP A 376 -14.62 15.33 -19.48
CA ASP A 376 -15.24 16.33 -18.61
C ASP A 376 -14.52 16.44 -17.28
N SER A 377 -13.63 17.39 -17.17
CA SER A 377 -12.83 17.67 -15.95
C SER A 377 -13.67 18.19 -14.76
N SER A 378 -14.94 18.51 -14.95
CA SER A 378 -15.85 18.88 -13.86
C SER A 378 -16.32 17.64 -13.07
N VAL A 379 -16.21 16.44 -13.64
CA VAL A 379 -16.45 15.18 -12.94
C VAL A 379 -15.26 14.90 -12.02
N ALA A 380 -15.49 15.01 -10.72
CA ALA A 380 -14.42 14.91 -9.74
C ALA A 380 -13.77 13.52 -9.73
N LYS A 381 -12.45 13.46 -9.61
CA LYS A 381 -11.71 12.23 -9.30
C LYS A 381 -11.69 11.99 -7.80
N TYR A 382 -11.85 10.75 -7.37
CA TYR A 382 -11.87 10.36 -5.95
C TYR A 382 -11.13 9.05 -5.69
#